data_19fe1e2805534d4f889ebe6318d34194
#
_entry.id   19fe1e2805534d4f889ebe6318d34194
#
_cell.length_a   1.000
_cell.length_b   1.000
_cell.length_c   1.000
_cell.angle_alpha   90.00
_cell.angle_beta   90.00
_cell.angle_gamma   90.00
#
_symmetry.space_group_name_H-M   'P 1'
#
loop_
_entity.id
_entity.type
_entity.pdbx_description
1 polymer ?
#
loop_
_entity_poly.entity_id
_entity_poly.type
_entity_poly.pdbx_seq_one_letter_code
_entity_poly.pdbx_strand_id
1 'polypeptide(L)'
;MMIAKNDEAMRSRIWRVATMVSSVLIVLIAIFLLTKLFTTNPLEGSWVNEDGSLEIRFRGNGKMTAVLPEFAEGGQVDVPMSYTIDKDEKTITILDDTEEMEKLADESDGLYTAEMLENAVSSVTTSFDYSVDQEELTLTEREYGEQLVFTKN
;
A
#
# COMPACT_ATOMS: atom_id res chain seq x y z
N MET A 1 10.92 -13.25 63.44
CA MET A 1 9.81 -12.34 63.17
C MET A 1 10.18 -11.19 62.26
N MET A 2 11.38 -10.68 62.38
CA MET A 2 11.86 -9.68 61.41
C MET A 2 11.94 -10.20 59.98
N ILE A 3 12.21 -11.48 59.81
CA ILE A 3 12.34 -12.14 58.50
C ILE A 3 10.99 -12.13 57.78
N ALA A 4 9.86 -12.35 58.47
CA ALA A 4 8.53 -12.34 57.89
C ALA A 4 8.13 -10.94 57.37
N LYS A 5 8.51 -9.87 58.10
CA LYS A 5 8.29 -8.50 57.65
C LYS A 5 9.11 -8.15 56.39
N ASN A 6 10.35 -8.61 56.32
CA ASN A 6 11.21 -8.40 55.16
C ASN A 6 10.67 -9.15 53.94
N ASP A 7 10.14 -10.36 54.12
CA ASP A 7 9.58 -11.15 53.05
C ASP A 7 8.30 -10.49 52.48
N GLU A 8 7.47 -9.92 53.32
CA GLU A 8 6.29 -9.18 52.91
C GLU A 8 6.68 -7.91 52.17
N ALA A 9 7.68 -7.19 52.63
CA ALA A 9 8.19 -6.00 51.95
C ALA A 9 8.80 -6.34 50.59
N MET A 10 9.55 -7.43 50.49
CA MET A 10 10.10 -7.91 49.21
C MET A 10 9.01 -8.36 48.26
N ARG A 11 8.01 -9.09 48.72
CA ARG A 11 6.85 -9.48 47.93
C ARG A 11 6.11 -8.27 47.37
N SER A 12 5.90 -7.26 48.18
CA SER A 12 5.24 -6.03 47.79
C SER A 12 6.03 -5.28 46.71
N ARG A 13 7.35 -5.23 46.83
CA ARG A 13 8.23 -4.62 45.81
C ARG A 13 8.22 -5.40 44.52
N ILE A 14 8.37 -6.70 44.58
CA ILE A 14 8.33 -7.58 43.39
C ILE A 14 6.98 -7.46 42.70
N TRP A 15 5.90 -7.45 43.44
CA TRP A 15 4.57 -7.28 42.93
C TRP A 15 4.40 -5.93 42.20
N ARG A 16 4.88 -4.84 42.81
CA ARG A 16 4.83 -3.51 42.19
C ARG A 16 5.64 -3.44 40.91
N VAL A 17 6.85 -3.98 40.93
CA VAL A 17 7.74 -4.01 39.77
C VAL A 17 7.09 -4.86 38.66
N ALA A 18 6.59 -6.04 39.01
CA ALA A 18 5.93 -6.92 38.04
C ALA A 18 4.71 -6.25 37.42
N THR A 19 3.89 -5.54 38.20
CA THR A 19 2.71 -4.81 37.72
C THR A 19 3.13 -3.66 36.83
N MET A 20 4.16 -2.91 37.18
CA MET A 20 4.66 -1.80 36.33
C MET A 20 5.22 -2.31 35.01
N VAL A 21 6.01 -3.37 35.04
CA VAL A 21 6.59 -3.96 33.83
C VAL A 21 5.46 -4.48 32.90
N SER A 22 4.47 -5.16 33.47
CA SER A 22 3.32 -5.67 32.71
C SER A 22 2.53 -4.53 32.10
N SER A 23 2.29 -3.44 32.83
CA SER A 23 1.56 -2.27 32.33
C SER A 23 2.31 -1.59 31.19
N VAL A 24 3.61 -1.40 31.32
CA VAL A 24 4.45 -0.81 30.28
C VAL A 24 4.45 -1.70 29.03
N LEU A 25 4.57 -3.01 29.22
CA LEU A 25 4.55 -3.96 28.11
C LEU A 25 3.22 -3.92 27.34
N ILE A 26 2.10 -3.87 28.06
CA ILE A 26 0.76 -3.77 27.44
C ILE A 26 0.64 -2.48 26.64
N VAL A 27 1.10 -1.36 27.19
CA VAL A 27 1.06 -0.06 26.49
C VAL A 27 1.93 -0.10 25.22
N LEU A 28 3.13 -0.67 25.30
CA LEU A 28 4.01 -0.80 24.13
C LEU A 28 3.38 -1.69 23.05
N ILE A 29 2.77 -2.79 23.42
CA ILE A 29 2.06 -3.66 22.48
C ILE A 29 0.89 -2.93 21.84
N ALA A 30 0.11 -2.19 22.64
CA ALA A 30 -1.00 -1.40 22.14
C ALA A 30 -0.54 -0.34 21.13
N ILE A 31 0.53 0.40 21.45
CA ILE A 31 1.12 1.39 20.55
C ILE A 31 1.62 0.72 19.27
N PHE A 32 2.29 -0.40 19.39
CA PHE A 32 2.79 -1.17 18.23
C PHE A 32 1.65 -1.62 17.32
N LEU A 33 0.58 -2.17 17.89
CA LEU A 33 -0.60 -2.60 17.12
C LEU A 33 -1.30 -1.42 16.44
N LEU A 34 -1.50 -0.33 17.17
CA LEU A 34 -2.12 0.87 16.62
C LEU A 34 -1.27 1.46 15.49
N THR A 35 0.04 1.56 15.67
CA THR A 35 0.96 2.05 14.65
C THR A 35 0.90 1.16 13.41
N LYS A 36 0.88 -0.14 13.59
CA LYS A 36 0.81 -1.09 12.49
C LYS A 36 -0.52 -0.98 11.73
N LEU A 37 -1.64 -0.83 12.44
CA LEU A 37 -2.94 -0.63 11.83
C LEU A 37 -3.01 0.67 11.03
N PHE A 38 -2.44 1.76 11.56
CA PHE A 38 -2.45 3.05 10.88
C PHE A 38 -1.42 3.18 9.77
N THR A 39 -0.32 2.43 9.83
CA THR A 39 0.73 2.47 8.79
C THR A 39 0.53 1.42 7.71
N THR A 40 -0.31 0.41 7.94
CA THR A 40 -0.61 -0.59 6.93
C THR A 40 -1.33 0.05 5.76
N ASN A 41 -0.79 -0.15 4.57
CA ASN A 41 -1.41 0.30 3.33
C ASN A 41 -2.48 -0.71 2.90
N PRO A 42 -3.78 -0.34 2.91
CA PRO A 42 -4.84 -1.29 2.53
C PRO A 42 -4.80 -1.68 1.06
N LEU A 43 -4.09 -0.91 0.24
CA LEU A 43 -3.98 -1.16 -1.20
C LEU A 43 -2.77 -2.03 -1.56
N GLU A 44 -1.87 -2.30 -0.61
CA GLU A 44 -0.66 -3.09 -0.88
C GLU A 44 -1.02 -4.47 -1.41
N GLY A 45 -0.37 -4.85 -2.52
CA GLY A 45 -0.60 -6.11 -3.19
C GLY A 45 -0.86 -5.94 -4.68
N SER A 46 -1.35 -6.99 -5.32
CA SER A 46 -1.64 -7.02 -6.75
C SER A 46 -3.14 -7.04 -7.01
N TRP A 47 -3.58 -6.22 -7.95
CA TRP A 47 -4.98 -6.06 -8.30
C TRP A 47 -5.13 -6.11 -9.82
N VAL A 48 -6.11 -6.87 -10.29
CA VAL A 48 -6.37 -7.06 -11.73
C VAL A 48 -7.76 -6.54 -12.06
N ASN A 49 -7.90 -5.80 -13.17
CA ASN A 49 -9.20 -5.33 -13.62
C ASN A 49 -10.05 -6.48 -14.20
N GLU A 50 -11.34 -6.22 -14.45
CA GLU A 50 -12.31 -7.25 -14.84
C GLU A 50 -11.93 -8.00 -16.11
N ASP A 51 -11.40 -7.29 -17.11
CA ASP A 51 -11.05 -7.91 -18.40
C ASP A 51 -9.59 -8.42 -18.45
N GLY A 52 -8.83 -8.25 -17.36
CA GLY A 52 -7.45 -8.70 -17.28
C GLY A 52 -6.44 -7.90 -18.09
N SER A 53 -6.85 -6.76 -18.65
CA SER A 53 -5.99 -5.93 -19.49
C SER A 53 -5.00 -5.08 -18.70
N LEU A 54 -5.22 -4.91 -17.40
CA LEU A 54 -4.38 -4.09 -16.54
C LEU A 54 -4.27 -4.73 -15.14
N GLU A 55 -3.04 -4.91 -14.68
CA GLU A 55 -2.75 -5.29 -13.31
C GLU A 55 -2.01 -4.16 -12.64
N ILE A 56 -2.38 -3.84 -11.42
CA ILE A 56 -1.71 -2.82 -10.62
C ILE A 56 -1.11 -3.48 -9.39
N ARG A 57 0.18 -3.26 -9.17
CA ARG A 57 0.89 -3.76 -7.99
C ARG A 57 1.31 -2.58 -7.13
N PHE A 58 0.73 -2.47 -5.95
CA PHE A 58 1.06 -1.43 -4.99
C PHE A 58 2.11 -1.95 -4.00
N ARG A 59 3.15 -1.15 -3.81
CA ARG A 59 4.17 -1.39 -2.79
C ARG A 59 4.02 -0.38 -1.66
N GLY A 60 4.45 -0.74 -0.45
CA GLY A 60 4.23 0.10 0.73
C GLY A 60 5.04 1.39 0.80
N ASN A 61 5.97 1.62 -0.13
CA ASN A 61 6.87 2.77 -0.16
C ASN A 61 6.42 3.89 -1.12
N GLY A 62 5.16 3.90 -1.53
CA GLY A 62 4.66 4.88 -2.49
C GLY A 62 4.99 4.57 -3.94
N LYS A 63 5.52 3.39 -4.20
CA LYS A 63 5.82 2.92 -5.55
C LYS A 63 4.79 1.90 -5.99
N MET A 64 4.43 1.94 -7.27
CA MET A 64 3.54 0.96 -7.87
C MET A 64 4.04 0.57 -9.25
N THR A 65 3.54 -0.55 -9.74
CA THR A 65 3.84 -1.02 -11.08
C THR A 65 2.52 -1.28 -11.79
N ALA A 66 2.34 -0.67 -12.96
CA ALA A 66 1.23 -0.99 -13.84
C ALA A 66 1.71 -2.08 -14.81
N VAL A 67 1.08 -3.24 -14.76
CA VAL A 67 1.43 -4.37 -15.61
C VAL A 67 0.46 -4.41 -16.78
N LEU A 68 1.00 -4.29 -17.98
CA LEU A 68 0.24 -4.38 -19.23
C LEU A 68 0.56 -5.75 -19.85
N PRO A 69 -0.35 -6.75 -19.69
CA PRO A 69 -0.03 -8.13 -20.10
C PRO A 69 0.21 -8.29 -21.60
N GLU A 70 -0.52 -7.52 -22.40
CA GLU A 70 -0.37 -7.52 -23.86
C GLU A 70 -0.24 -6.10 -24.35
N PHE A 71 1.00 -5.61 -24.41
CA PHE A 71 1.29 -4.27 -24.87
C PHE A 71 2.19 -4.30 -26.09
N ALA A 72 1.71 -3.73 -27.18
CA ALA A 72 2.37 -3.76 -28.49
C ALA A 72 2.70 -5.22 -28.89
N GLU A 73 3.70 -5.41 -29.73
CA GLU A 73 4.14 -6.76 -30.13
C GLU A 73 5.12 -7.39 -29.12
N GLY A 74 5.49 -6.64 -28.09
CA GLY A 74 6.48 -7.06 -27.10
C GLY A 74 5.93 -7.88 -25.95
N GLY A 75 4.61 -8.10 -25.86
CA GLY A 75 3.98 -8.85 -24.78
C GLY A 75 3.81 -8.01 -23.51
N GLN A 76 4.11 -8.62 -22.36
CA GLN A 76 3.94 -7.95 -21.07
C GLN A 76 4.95 -6.83 -20.86
N VAL A 77 4.47 -5.68 -20.40
CA VAL A 77 5.30 -4.54 -20.00
C VAL A 77 4.94 -4.12 -18.58
N ASP A 78 5.94 -4.00 -17.73
CA ASP A 78 5.80 -3.53 -16.36
C ASP A 78 6.23 -2.07 -16.31
N VAL A 79 5.28 -1.16 -16.06
CA VAL A 79 5.52 0.29 -16.05
C VAL A 79 5.67 0.77 -14.60
N PRO A 80 6.86 1.24 -14.20
CA PRO A 80 7.04 1.81 -12.88
C PRO A 80 6.30 3.14 -12.74
N MET A 81 5.57 3.28 -11.64
CA MET A 81 4.80 4.48 -11.34
C MET A 81 4.93 4.79 -9.85
N SER A 82 4.36 5.88 -9.42
CA SER A 82 4.31 6.26 -8.02
C SER A 82 2.89 6.62 -7.62
N TYR A 83 2.61 6.60 -6.32
CA TYR A 83 1.32 7.00 -5.80
C TYR A 83 1.47 7.63 -4.43
N THR A 84 0.51 8.48 -4.09
CA THR A 84 0.35 9.00 -2.73
C THR A 84 -1.04 8.63 -2.26
N ILE A 85 -1.17 8.31 -0.98
CA ILE A 85 -2.43 7.87 -0.39
C ILE A 85 -2.76 8.73 0.81
N ASP A 86 -4.01 9.15 0.91
CA ASP A 86 -4.57 9.80 2.10
C ASP A 86 -5.57 8.83 2.73
N LYS A 87 -5.18 8.23 3.84
CA LYS A 87 -5.98 7.22 4.53
C LYS A 87 -7.20 7.82 5.24
N ASP A 88 -7.11 9.08 5.65
CA ASP A 88 -8.20 9.76 6.33
C ASP A 88 -9.33 10.08 5.38
N GLU A 89 -9.02 10.59 4.20
CA GLU A 89 -10.00 10.90 3.17
C GLU A 89 -10.29 9.73 2.22
N LYS A 90 -9.51 8.67 2.31
CA LYS A 90 -9.57 7.51 1.41
C LYS A 90 -9.42 7.90 -0.05
N THR A 91 -8.38 8.68 -0.31
CA THR A 91 -8.03 9.10 -1.67
C THR A 91 -6.65 8.58 -2.05
N ILE A 92 -6.45 8.34 -3.33
CA ILE A 92 -5.17 7.95 -3.91
C ILE A 92 -4.91 8.79 -5.14
N THR A 93 -3.70 9.28 -5.29
CA THR A 93 -3.24 9.96 -6.49
C THR A 93 -2.13 9.13 -7.11
N ILE A 94 -2.33 8.74 -8.35
CA ILE A 94 -1.38 7.93 -9.11
C ILE A 94 -0.66 8.83 -10.10
N LEU A 95 0.66 8.77 -10.08
CA LEU A 95 1.53 9.59 -10.91
C LEU A 95 2.39 8.70 -11.80
N ASP A 96 2.59 9.12 -13.04
CA ASP A 96 3.53 8.45 -13.93
C ASP A 96 4.96 8.86 -13.59
N ASP A 97 5.92 8.01 -13.98
CA ASP A 97 7.35 8.28 -13.87
C ASP A 97 7.91 8.40 -15.28
N THR A 98 8.00 9.62 -15.77
CA THR A 98 8.41 9.91 -17.15
C THR A 98 9.80 9.39 -17.44
N GLU A 99 10.75 9.54 -16.50
CA GLU A 99 12.13 9.07 -16.67
C GLU A 99 12.20 7.56 -16.85
N GLU A 100 11.45 6.80 -16.04
CA GLU A 100 11.40 5.36 -16.15
C GLU A 100 10.68 4.90 -17.42
N MET A 101 9.67 5.63 -17.85
CA MET A 101 8.98 5.34 -19.11
C MET A 101 9.89 5.55 -20.31
N GLU A 102 10.69 6.63 -20.32
CA GLU A 102 11.68 6.89 -21.36
C GLU A 102 12.75 5.79 -21.42
N LYS A 103 13.18 5.35 -20.24
CA LYS A 103 14.15 4.28 -20.13
C LYS A 103 13.63 2.96 -20.67
N LEU A 104 12.40 2.60 -20.34
CA LEU A 104 11.75 1.41 -20.87
C LEU A 104 11.57 1.47 -22.39
N ALA A 105 11.18 2.64 -22.90
CA ALA A 105 11.05 2.84 -24.33
C ALA A 105 12.38 2.66 -25.07
N ASP A 106 13.46 3.21 -24.52
CA ASP A 106 14.81 3.05 -25.07
C ASP A 106 15.23 1.57 -25.07
N GLU A 107 14.94 0.85 -23.99
CA GLU A 107 15.27 -0.58 -23.88
C GLU A 107 14.42 -1.47 -24.80
N SER A 108 13.31 -0.97 -25.30
CA SER A 108 12.41 -1.73 -26.17
C SER A 108 12.87 -1.85 -27.62
N ASP A 109 13.93 -1.17 -28.00
CA ASP A 109 14.45 -1.14 -29.40
C ASP A 109 13.41 -0.67 -30.42
N GLY A 110 12.60 0.31 -30.04
CA GLY A 110 11.61 0.92 -30.92
C GLY A 110 10.25 0.23 -30.96
N LEU A 111 10.03 -0.79 -30.13
CA LEU A 111 8.71 -1.45 -30.05
C LEU A 111 7.63 -0.51 -29.56
N TYR A 112 7.97 0.36 -28.62
CA TYR A 112 7.04 1.35 -28.09
C TYR A 112 7.80 2.62 -27.66
N THR A 113 7.06 3.71 -27.52
CA THR A 113 7.60 5.00 -27.07
C THR A 113 7.11 5.32 -25.67
N ALA A 114 7.74 6.28 -25.00
CA ALA A 114 7.29 6.78 -23.72
C ALA A 114 5.85 7.32 -23.78
N GLU A 115 5.51 8.00 -24.87
CA GLU A 115 4.15 8.51 -25.11
C GLU A 115 3.12 7.38 -25.17
N MET A 116 3.45 6.26 -25.81
CA MET A 116 2.57 5.09 -25.85
C MET A 116 2.35 4.52 -24.45
N LEU A 117 3.38 4.47 -23.62
CA LEU A 117 3.26 4.04 -22.22
C LEU A 117 2.39 4.99 -21.40
N GLU A 118 2.60 6.29 -21.54
CA GLU A 118 1.79 7.31 -20.87
C GLU A 118 0.31 7.18 -21.23
N ASN A 119 0.02 7.01 -22.50
CA ASN A 119 -1.36 6.83 -22.99
C ASN A 119 -1.98 5.55 -22.46
N ALA A 120 -1.22 4.46 -22.38
CA ALA A 120 -1.71 3.19 -21.88
C ALA A 120 -2.12 3.23 -20.42
N VAL A 121 -1.44 4.04 -19.60
CA VAL A 121 -1.73 4.16 -18.16
C VAL A 121 -2.52 5.44 -17.83
N SER A 122 -2.93 6.21 -18.84
CA SER A 122 -3.62 7.49 -18.64
C SER A 122 -4.93 7.35 -17.85
N SER A 123 -5.61 6.23 -18.00
CA SER A 123 -6.87 5.98 -17.29
C SER A 123 -6.70 5.86 -15.77
N VAL A 124 -5.50 5.53 -15.32
CA VAL A 124 -5.20 5.38 -13.88
C VAL A 124 -4.30 6.48 -13.35
N THR A 125 -3.78 7.36 -14.21
CA THR A 125 -2.87 8.46 -13.81
C THR A 125 -3.66 9.71 -13.43
N THR A 126 -4.39 9.62 -12.30
CA THR A 126 -5.21 10.70 -11.76
C THR A 126 -5.50 10.42 -10.29
N SER A 127 -6.38 11.22 -9.70
CA SER A 127 -6.80 11.06 -8.31
C SER A 127 -8.12 10.30 -8.24
N PHE A 128 -8.20 9.37 -7.31
CA PHE A 128 -9.37 8.54 -7.08
C PHE A 128 -9.76 8.53 -5.60
N ASP A 129 -11.05 8.35 -5.36
CA ASP A 129 -11.53 7.85 -4.08
C ASP A 129 -11.43 6.32 -4.14
N TYR A 130 -10.84 5.69 -3.14
CA TYR A 130 -10.70 4.24 -3.14
C TYR A 130 -11.60 3.59 -2.08
N SER A 131 -12.04 2.39 -2.39
CA SER A 131 -12.77 1.53 -1.47
C SER A 131 -12.25 0.11 -1.62
N VAL A 132 -11.84 -0.49 -0.51
CA VAL A 132 -11.38 -1.88 -0.48
C VAL A 132 -12.38 -2.69 0.33
N ASP A 133 -12.95 -3.70 -0.28
CA ASP A 133 -13.86 -4.64 0.37
C ASP A 133 -13.38 -6.07 0.07
N GLN A 134 -12.77 -6.70 1.08
CA GLN A 134 -12.19 -8.04 0.98
C GLN A 134 -11.16 -8.11 -0.17
N GLU A 135 -11.55 -8.71 -1.28
CA GLU A 135 -10.68 -8.93 -2.44
C GLU A 135 -11.02 -8.01 -3.62
N GLU A 136 -11.84 -7.01 -3.38
CA GLU A 136 -12.26 -6.06 -4.42
C GLU A 136 -11.80 -4.65 -4.09
N LEU A 137 -11.18 -4.00 -5.07
CA LEU A 137 -10.77 -2.60 -5.01
C LEU A 137 -11.59 -1.81 -6.01
N THR A 138 -12.26 -0.76 -5.54
CA THR A 138 -12.98 0.18 -6.42
C THR A 138 -12.28 1.53 -6.37
N LEU A 139 -11.91 2.03 -7.53
CA LEU A 139 -11.35 3.37 -7.71
C LEU A 139 -12.39 4.24 -8.41
N THR A 140 -12.82 5.31 -7.76
CA THR A 140 -13.78 6.25 -8.31
C THR A 140 -13.07 7.55 -8.64
N GLU A 141 -13.03 7.92 -9.91
CA GLU A 141 -12.39 9.15 -10.36
C GLU A 141 -13.10 10.36 -9.76
N ARG A 142 -12.32 11.28 -9.20
CA ARG A 142 -12.89 12.43 -8.47
C ARG A 142 -13.50 13.47 -9.39
N GLU A 143 -13.03 13.59 -10.61
CA GLU A 143 -13.49 14.60 -11.54
C GLU A 143 -14.78 14.20 -12.27
N TYR A 144 -14.82 12.98 -12.82
CA TYR A 144 -15.96 12.52 -13.63
C TYR A 144 -16.76 11.40 -13.00
N GLY A 145 -16.31 10.84 -11.88
CA GLY A 145 -17.02 9.78 -11.17
C GLY A 145 -16.95 8.41 -11.83
N GLU A 146 -16.07 8.22 -12.81
CA GLU A 146 -15.84 6.91 -13.43
C GLU A 146 -15.31 5.91 -12.39
N GLN A 147 -15.81 4.70 -12.45
CA GLN A 147 -15.39 3.65 -11.52
C GLN A 147 -14.58 2.58 -12.23
N LEU A 148 -13.45 2.23 -11.60
CA LEU A 148 -12.61 1.12 -12.03
C LEU A 148 -12.65 0.08 -10.92
N VAL A 149 -12.97 -1.15 -11.27
CA VAL A 149 -13.08 -2.26 -10.32
C VAL A 149 -11.96 -3.25 -10.58
N PHE A 150 -11.23 -3.58 -9.52
CA PHE A 150 -10.13 -4.53 -9.55
C PHE A 150 -10.38 -5.64 -8.53
N THR A 151 -9.89 -6.82 -8.84
CA THR A 151 -9.95 -7.97 -7.95
C THR A 151 -8.54 -8.34 -7.52
N LYS A 152 -8.38 -8.73 -6.28
CA LYS A 152 -7.08 -9.13 -5.75
C LYS A 152 -6.61 -10.43 -6.42
N ASN A 153 -5.38 -10.37 -6.86
CA ASN A 153 -4.76 -11.50 -7.56
C ASN A 153 -4.04 -12.44 -6.59
#